data_b63e2d7847d37c5b84fc4daa4fe9d54a
#
_entry.id   b63e2d7847d37c5b84fc4daa4fe9d54a
#
_cell.length_a   1.000
_cell.length_b   1.000
_cell.length_c   1.000
_cell.angle_alpha   90.00
_cell.angle_beta   90.00
_cell.angle_gamma   90.00
#
_symmetry.space_group_name_H-M   'P 1'
#
loop_
_entity.id
_entity.type
_entity.pdbx_description
1 polymer ?
#
loop_
_entity_poly.entity_id
_entity_poly.type
_entity_poly.pdbx_seq_one_letter_code
_entity_poly.pdbx_strand_id
1 'polypeptide(L)'
;MALLFTDDDETVQKINIDDLYEKNQQRDLKQIGIFNKILNRIHKRITFTGKNKRNEHHIFFNVPEYIFGEPVYNKGECISYLVVKLEDNGFQVRYIHPNTLFVSWKHWIPAYVRNEVKKKTGNVIDELGNIVNRKDDNADDEDMNSKLMNDKNGNPVQKDGKQYTPINQYKPSGNLVYKPEFFEKIEKRMS
;
A
#
# COMPACT_ATOMS: atom_id res chain seq x y z
N MET A 1 66.94 4.65 39.41
CA MET A 1 66.05 4.56 38.22
C MET A 1 64.64 4.40 38.73
N ALA A 2 63.94 5.51 38.83
CA ALA A 2 62.53 5.55 39.22
C ALA A 2 61.72 5.48 37.92
N LEU A 3 61.05 4.35 37.72
CA LEU A 3 60.05 4.18 36.66
C LEU A 3 58.85 5.03 37.05
N LEU A 4 58.67 6.08 36.32
CA LEU A 4 57.46 6.89 36.25
C LEU A 4 56.34 6.04 35.64
N PHE A 5 55.68 5.24 36.44
CA PHE A 5 54.30 4.88 36.15
C PHE A 5 53.47 5.99 36.80
N THR A 6 53.11 6.98 36.02
CA THR A 6 51.98 7.81 36.33
C THR A 6 50.78 6.90 36.37
N ASP A 7 50.16 6.74 37.53
CA ASP A 7 48.80 6.21 37.65
C ASP A 7 47.84 7.21 37.04
N ASP A 8 47.92 7.35 35.73
CA ASP A 8 46.79 7.81 34.97
C ASP A 8 45.81 6.67 34.95
N ASP A 9 44.74 6.83 35.69
CA ASP A 9 43.54 6.01 35.59
C ASP A 9 43.14 5.91 34.11
N GLU A 10 43.82 5.05 33.36
CA GLU A 10 43.32 4.54 32.08
C GLU A 10 42.07 3.72 32.41
N THR A 11 40.98 4.43 32.71
CA THR A 11 39.66 3.87 32.58
C THR A 11 39.57 3.34 31.16
N VAL A 12 39.79 2.01 31.02
CA VAL A 12 39.62 1.32 29.76
C VAL A 12 38.22 1.63 29.26
N GLN A 13 38.13 2.63 28.42
CA GLN A 13 36.87 3.09 27.91
C GLN A 13 36.27 1.93 27.08
N LYS A 14 35.18 1.38 27.58
CA LYS A 14 34.47 0.32 26.92
C LYS A 14 34.01 0.84 25.54
N ILE A 15 34.60 0.32 24.47
CA ILE A 15 34.22 0.67 23.12
C ILE A 15 32.86 0.04 22.85
N ASN A 16 31.87 0.86 22.58
CA ASN A 16 30.57 0.39 22.09
C ASN A 16 30.71 0.06 20.59
N ILE A 17 30.47 -1.18 20.24
CA ILE A 17 30.57 -1.64 18.84
C ILE A 17 29.55 -0.92 17.95
N ASP A 18 28.37 -0.62 18.48
CA ASP A 18 27.32 0.08 17.72
C ASP A 18 27.75 1.48 17.30
N ASP A 19 28.54 2.19 18.12
CA ASP A 19 29.04 3.54 17.81
C ASP A 19 29.98 3.54 16.59
N LEU A 20 30.66 2.42 16.32
CA LEU A 20 31.51 2.27 15.14
C LEU A 20 30.70 2.25 13.85
N TYR A 21 29.46 1.75 13.92
CA TYR A 21 28.58 1.65 12.76
C TYR A 21 27.66 2.87 12.57
N GLU A 22 27.54 3.73 13.57
CA GLU A 22 26.68 4.91 13.52
C GLU A 22 26.97 5.81 12.32
N LYS A 23 28.25 6.07 12.01
CA LYS A 23 28.65 6.87 10.84
C LYS A 23 28.27 6.21 9.51
N ASN A 24 28.34 4.89 9.45
CA ASN A 24 27.94 4.14 8.26
C ASN A 24 26.43 4.22 8.08
N GLN A 25 25.68 3.99 9.14
CA GLN A 25 24.21 4.13 9.14
C GLN A 25 23.78 5.53 8.68
N GLN A 26 24.41 6.58 9.15
CA GLN A 26 24.12 7.95 8.72
C GLN A 26 24.41 8.19 7.23
N ARG A 27 25.46 7.57 6.69
CA ARG A 27 25.76 7.64 5.24
C ARG A 27 24.70 6.93 4.43
N ASP A 28 24.31 5.73 4.86
CA ASP A 28 23.29 4.91 4.17
C ASP A 28 21.93 5.61 4.16
N LEU A 29 21.53 6.23 5.28
CA LEU A 29 20.31 7.03 5.36
C LEU A 29 20.35 8.23 4.41
N LYS A 30 21.50 8.92 4.29
CA LYS A 30 21.67 10.00 3.32
C LYS A 30 21.57 9.50 1.88
N GLN A 31 22.15 8.35 1.56
CA GLN A 31 22.05 7.74 0.22
C GLN A 31 20.61 7.38 -0.13
N ILE A 32 19.87 6.75 0.79
CA ILE A 32 18.43 6.46 0.61
C ILE A 32 17.65 7.76 0.38
N GLY A 33 17.99 8.84 1.10
CA GLY A 33 17.39 10.15 0.87
C GLY A 33 17.60 10.66 -0.56
N ILE A 34 18.79 10.47 -1.15
CA ILE A 34 19.09 10.81 -2.54
C ILE A 34 18.30 9.94 -3.52
N PHE A 35 18.24 8.62 -3.27
CA PHE A 35 17.48 7.69 -4.10
C PHE A 35 15.98 8.04 -4.12
N ASN A 36 15.42 8.42 -2.99
CA ASN A 36 14.04 8.88 -2.89
C ASN A 36 13.80 10.19 -3.65
N LYS A 37 14.78 11.12 -3.69
CA LYS A 37 14.68 12.33 -4.52
C LYS A 37 14.61 12.00 -6.01
N ILE A 38 15.41 11.02 -6.47
CA ILE A 38 15.38 10.56 -7.85
C ILE A 38 14.06 9.85 -8.15
N LEU A 39 13.62 8.96 -7.26
CA LEU A 39 12.32 8.26 -7.38
C LEU A 39 11.16 9.25 -7.53
N ASN A 40 11.13 10.31 -6.72
CA ASN A 40 10.12 11.35 -6.83
C ASN A 40 10.14 12.08 -8.19
N ARG A 41 11.32 12.28 -8.80
CA ARG A 41 11.44 12.83 -10.15
C ARG A 41 10.83 11.88 -11.19
N ILE A 42 11.08 10.57 -11.05
CA ILE A 42 10.49 9.54 -11.91
C ILE A 42 8.97 9.56 -11.78
N HIS A 43 8.43 9.54 -10.56
CA HIS A 43 6.99 9.57 -10.31
C HIS A 43 6.32 10.83 -10.90
N LYS A 44 6.94 11.99 -10.77
CA LYS A 44 6.45 13.22 -11.39
C LYS A 44 6.40 13.09 -12.92
N ARG A 45 7.43 12.49 -13.53
CA ARG A 45 7.48 12.30 -14.98
C ARG A 45 6.44 11.28 -15.46
N ILE A 46 6.26 10.16 -14.73
CA ILE A 46 5.20 9.19 -15.00
C ILE A 46 3.82 9.87 -14.95
N THR A 47 3.55 10.60 -13.87
CA THR A 47 2.28 11.29 -13.68
C THR A 47 2.02 12.33 -14.78
N PHE A 48 3.04 13.09 -15.16
CA PHE A 48 2.94 14.07 -16.24
C PHE A 48 2.64 13.41 -17.59
N THR A 49 3.36 12.33 -17.93
CA THR A 49 3.15 11.59 -19.18
C THR A 49 1.78 10.94 -19.21
N GLY A 50 1.37 10.26 -18.13
CA GLY A 50 0.07 9.61 -18.03
C GLY A 50 -1.13 10.56 -18.12
N LYS A 51 -0.98 11.82 -17.64
CA LYS A 51 -2.04 12.82 -17.73
C LYS A 51 -2.10 13.51 -19.10
N ASN A 52 -0.95 13.82 -19.68
CA ASN A 52 -0.88 14.66 -20.89
C ASN A 52 -0.85 13.85 -22.18
N LYS A 53 -0.35 12.62 -22.14
CA LYS A 53 -0.14 11.80 -23.32
C LYS A 53 -0.94 10.50 -23.22
N ARG A 54 -2.16 10.50 -23.74
CA ARG A 54 -3.07 9.34 -23.63
C ARG A 54 -2.55 8.05 -24.27
N ASN A 55 -1.71 8.16 -25.29
CA ASN A 55 -1.22 7.01 -26.06
C ASN A 55 0.15 6.50 -25.56
N GLU A 56 0.85 7.27 -24.72
CA GLU A 56 2.15 6.87 -24.20
C GLU A 56 1.97 6.22 -22.82
N HIS A 57 2.20 4.93 -22.74
CA HIS A 57 2.12 4.14 -21.50
C HIS A 57 3.52 3.73 -21.01
N HIS A 58 4.53 4.54 -21.34
CA HIS A 58 5.91 4.28 -20.94
C HIS A 58 6.72 5.58 -20.85
N ILE A 59 7.80 5.53 -20.14
CA ILE A 59 8.81 6.60 -20.11
C ILE A 59 10.21 6.03 -20.17
N PHE A 60 11.13 6.83 -20.68
CA PHE A 60 12.57 6.62 -20.55
C PHE A 60 13.09 7.65 -19.55
N PHE A 61 13.78 7.17 -18.51
CA PHE A 61 14.36 8.01 -17.49
C PHE A 61 15.86 7.75 -17.41
N ASN A 62 16.67 8.78 -17.60
CA ASN A 62 18.11 8.68 -17.44
C ASN A 62 18.47 9.01 -15.98
N VAL A 63 19.08 8.04 -15.30
CA VAL A 63 19.52 8.19 -13.92
C VAL A 63 20.77 9.08 -13.91
N PRO A 64 20.76 10.24 -13.23
CA PRO A 64 21.92 11.12 -13.18
C PRO A 64 23.09 10.45 -12.46
N GLU A 65 24.30 10.74 -12.87
CA GLU A 65 25.51 10.24 -12.18
C GLU A 65 25.80 11.01 -10.90
N TYR A 66 25.39 12.25 -10.84
CA TYR A 66 25.51 13.11 -9.66
C TYR A 66 24.33 14.07 -9.59
N ILE A 67 24.05 14.54 -8.38
CA ILE A 67 23.07 15.60 -8.13
C ILE A 67 23.81 16.76 -7.48
N PHE A 68 23.68 17.95 -8.05
CA PHE A 68 24.30 19.15 -7.51
C PHE A 68 23.81 19.42 -6.08
N GLY A 69 24.76 19.62 -5.16
CA GLY A 69 24.46 19.84 -3.74
C GLY A 69 24.26 18.58 -2.90
N GLU A 70 24.37 17.39 -3.48
CA GLU A 70 24.28 16.12 -2.77
C GLU A 70 25.63 15.38 -2.80
N PRO A 71 25.91 14.52 -1.80
CA PRO A 71 27.09 13.67 -1.82
C PRO A 71 27.06 12.67 -2.99
N VAL A 72 28.24 12.22 -3.39
CA VAL A 72 28.39 11.18 -4.41
C VAL A 72 27.74 9.90 -3.90
N TYR A 73 26.98 9.24 -4.75
CA TYR A 73 26.27 8.02 -4.45
C TYR A 73 26.62 6.90 -5.45
N ASN A 74 26.40 5.65 -5.03
CA ASN A 74 26.58 4.50 -5.91
C ASN A 74 25.42 4.41 -6.89
N LYS A 75 25.72 4.62 -8.18
CA LYS A 75 24.71 4.57 -9.25
C LYS A 75 24.09 3.17 -9.40
N GLY A 76 24.88 2.10 -9.24
CA GLY A 76 24.36 0.73 -9.33
C GLY A 76 23.33 0.42 -8.26
N GLU A 77 23.63 0.78 -7.01
CA GLU A 77 22.71 0.63 -5.88
C GLU A 77 21.44 1.49 -6.05
N CYS A 78 21.62 2.71 -6.55
CA CYS A 78 20.50 3.58 -6.88
C CYS A 78 19.57 2.95 -7.91
N ILE A 79 20.11 2.44 -9.02
CA ILE A 79 19.33 1.80 -10.07
C ILE A 79 18.58 0.59 -9.51
N SER A 80 19.26 -0.28 -8.74
CA SER A 80 18.64 -1.45 -8.12
C SER A 80 17.49 -1.04 -7.18
N TYR A 81 17.70 -0.05 -6.36
CA TYR A 81 16.66 0.50 -5.47
C TYR A 81 15.45 1.04 -6.25
N LEU A 82 15.70 1.80 -7.32
CA LEU A 82 14.64 2.37 -8.15
C LEU A 82 13.83 1.29 -8.86
N VAL A 83 14.49 0.24 -9.38
CA VAL A 83 13.82 -0.90 -10.03
C VAL A 83 12.87 -1.57 -9.04
N VAL A 84 13.37 -1.97 -7.87
CA VAL A 84 12.53 -2.63 -6.84
C VAL A 84 11.34 -1.77 -6.46
N LYS A 85 11.56 -0.47 -6.18
CA LYS A 85 10.48 0.43 -5.77
C LYS A 85 9.44 0.70 -6.85
N LEU A 86 9.84 0.71 -8.11
CA LEU A 86 8.90 0.87 -9.23
C LEU A 86 8.15 -0.43 -9.52
N GLU A 87 8.80 -1.59 -9.39
CA GLU A 87 8.14 -2.89 -9.51
C GLU A 87 7.13 -3.12 -8.37
N ASP A 88 7.46 -2.76 -7.12
CA ASP A 88 6.53 -2.76 -5.99
C ASP A 88 5.27 -1.91 -6.26
N ASN A 89 5.41 -0.83 -7.02
CA ASN A 89 4.29 0.02 -7.44
C ASN A 89 3.52 -0.54 -8.66
N GLY A 90 3.88 -1.72 -9.17
CA GLY A 90 3.21 -2.38 -10.29
C GLY A 90 3.67 -1.92 -11.67
N PHE A 91 4.78 -1.18 -11.79
CA PHE A 91 5.36 -0.83 -13.07
C PHE A 91 6.24 -1.95 -13.60
N GLN A 92 6.25 -2.14 -14.91
CA GLN A 92 7.22 -2.99 -15.58
C GLN A 92 8.47 -2.17 -15.87
N VAL A 93 9.62 -2.58 -15.31
CA VAL A 93 10.88 -1.84 -15.42
C VAL A 93 11.93 -2.66 -16.19
N ARG A 94 12.67 -1.98 -17.06
CA ARG A 94 13.84 -2.56 -17.74
C ARG A 94 15.02 -1.59 -17.66
N TYR A 95 16.16 -2.12 -17.27
CA TYR A 95 17.40 -1.36 -17.33
C TYR A 95 17.98 -1.41 -18.73
N ILE A 96 18.37 -0.25 -19.25
CA ILE A 96 19.06 -0.08 -20.52
C ILE A 96 20.41 0.60 -20.24
N HIS A 97 21.46 -0.12 -20.54
CA HIS A 97 22.83 0.43 -20.37
C HIS A 97 23.00 1.73 -21.17
N PRO A 98 23.74 2.75 -20.68
CA PRO A 98 24.51 2.76 -19.43
C PRO A 98 23.72 3.24 -18.19
N ASN A 99 22.67 4.04 -18.32
CA ASN A 99 22.03 4.76 -17.17
C ASN A 99 20.53 4.90 -17.33
N THR A 100 19.91 4.25 -18.30
CA THR A 100 18.50 4.51 -18.63
C THR A 100 17.60 3.44 -18.06
N LEU A 101 16.51 3.88 -17.42
CA LEU A 101 15.41 3.03 -17.01
C LEU A 101 14.24 3.22 -17.98
N PHE A 102 13.79 2.12 -18.55
CA PHE A 102 12.52 2.05 -19.28
C PHE A 102 11.45 1.61 -18.31
N VAL A 103 10.45 2.44 -18.09
CA VAL A 103 9.33 2.17 -17.18
C VAL A 103 8.05 2.16 -17.98
N SER A 104 7.28 1.06 -17.91
CA SER A 104 6.04 0.88 -18.66
C SER A 104 4.90 0.46 -17.72
N TRP A 105 3.69 0.94 -18.02
CA TRP A 105 2.44 0.55 -17.33
C TRP A 105 1.36 0.09 -18.34
N LYS A 106 1.78 -0.29 -19.55
CA LYS A 106 0.85 -0.73 -20.60
C LYS A 106 0.10 -2.02 -20.25
N HIS A 107 0.71 -2.87 -19.44
CA HIS A 107 0.14 -4.15 -19.01
C HIS A 107 -0.97 -3.99 -17.96
N TRP A 108 -1.05 -2.83 -17.32
CA TRP A 108 -2.00 -2.58 -16.24
C TRP A 108 -3.39 -2.29 -16.78
N ILE A 109 -4.39 -3.06 -16.33
CA ILE A 109 -5.78 -2.85 -16.66
C ILE A 109 -6.46 -1.99 -15.59
N PRO A 110 -6.91 -0.77 -15.94
CA PRO A 110 -7.55 0.12 -14.97
C PRO A 110 -8.83 -0.48 -14.37
N ALA A 111 -9.12 -0.12 -13.12
CA ALA A 111 -10.28 -0.64 -12.38
C ALA A 111 -11.62 -0.41 -13.11
N TYR A 112 -11.79 0.73 -13.80
CA TYR A 112 -13.02 1.01 -14.55
C TYR A 112 -13.23 0.01 -15.70
N VAL A 113 -12.15 -0.40 -16.40
CA VAL A 113 -12.21 -1.41 -17.47
C VAL A 113 -12.54 -2.78 -16.88
N ARG A 114 -11.89 -3.14 -15.78
CA ARG A 114 -12.15 -4.41 -15.08
C ARG A 114 -13.61 -4.51 -14.64
N ASN A 115 -14.18 -3.43 -14.12
CA ASN A 115 -15.59 -3.36 -13.71
C ASN A 115 -16.55 -3.48 -14.90
N GLU A 116 -16.23 -2.85 -16.04
CA GLU A 116 -17.02 -2.98 -17.26
C GLU A 116 -17.01 -4.41 -17.82
N VAL A 117 -15.85 -5.06 -17.81
CA VAL A 117 -15.73 -6.46 -18.24
C VAL A 117 -16.54 -7.37 -17.30
N LYS A 118 -16.44 -7.16 -15.96
CA LYS A 118 -17.23 -7.89 -14.99
C LYS A 118 -18.74 -7.74 -15.23
N LYS A 119 -19.21 -6.53 -15.55
CA LYS A 119 -20.63 -6.28 -15.86
C LYS A 119 -21.09 -7.00 -17.14
N LYS A 120 -20.25 -7.06 -18.16
CA LYS A 120 -20.61 -7.62 -19.47
C LYS A 120 -20.44 -9.14 -19.52
N THR A 121 -19.38 -9.68 -18.92
CA THR A 121 -19.03 -11.10 -19.04
C THR A 121 -19.27 -11.91 -17.76
N GLY A 122 -19.51 -11.26 -16.63
CA GLY A 122 -19.59 -11.91 -15.31
C GLY A 122 -18.24 -12.36 -14.73
N ASN A 123 -17.18 -12.34 -15.51
CA ASN A 123 -15.85 -12.78 -15.08
C ASN A 123 -15.10 -11.65 -14.35
N VAL A 124 -14.43 -12.00 -13.27
CA VAL A 124 -13.54 -11.09 -12.55
C VAL A 124 -12.15 -11.19 -13.16
N ILE A 125 -11.61 -10.04 -13.61
CA ILE A 125 -10.27 -9.96 -14.18
C ILE A 125 -9.35 -9.24 -13.19
N ASP A 126 -8.15 -9.78 -13.03
CA ASP A 126 -7.06 -9.17 -12.27
C ASP A 126 -6.44 -7.98 -13.01
N GLU A 127 -5.57 -7.26 -12.35
CA GLU A 127 -4.85 -6.08 -12.85
C GLU A 127 -3.98 -6.37 -14.07
N LEU A 128 -3.55 -7.62 -14.20
CA LEU A 128 -2.73 -8.13 -15.30
C LEU A 128 -3.55 -8.75 -16.45
N GLY A 129 -4.89 -8.81 -16.30
CA GLY A 129 -5.77 -9.40 -17.32
C GLY A 129 -6.05 -10.88 -17.16
N ASN A 130 -5.61 -11.50 -16.07
CA ASN A 130 -5.91 -12.90 -15.80
C ASN A 130 -7.33 -13.03 -15.25
N ILE A 131 -8.06 -14.06 -15.67
CA ILE A 131 -9.38 -14.38 -15.14
C ILE A 131 -9.19 -15.00 -13.75
N VAL A 132 -9.65 -14.31 -12.73
CA VAL A 132 -9.67 -14.82 -11.36
C VAL A 132 -10.95 -15.59 -11.18
N ASN A 133 -10.89 -16.92 -11.41
CA ASN A 133 -11.96 -17.82 -10.98
C ASN A 133 -11.88 -17.87 -9.44
N ARG A 134 -12.75 -17.15 -8.76
CA ARG A 134 -12.98 -17.41 -7.33
C ARG A 134 -13.56 -18.82 -7.26
N LYS A 135 -12.71 -19.82 -7.00
CA LYS A 135 -13.18 -21.06 -6.40
C LYS A 135 -13.71 -20.66 -5.04
N ASP A 136 -14.95 -21.04 -4.82
CA ASP A 136 -15.69 -20.81 -3.59
C ASP A 136 -14.94 -21.41 -2.39
N ASP A 137 -14.12 -20.60 -1.74
CA ASP A 137 -13.54 -20.90 -0.44
C ASP A 137 -13.66 -19.66 0.46
N ASN A 138 -14.89 -19.13 0.59
CA ASN A 138 -15.32 -18.37 1.77
C ASN A 138 -16.78 -17.94 1.57
N ALA A 139 -17.66 -18.69 2.16
CA ALA A 139 -19.13 -18.48 2.14
C ALA A 139 -19.60 -17.31 3.03
N ASP A 140 -18.73 -16.36 3.43
CA ASP A 140 -19.08 -15.33 4.42
C ASP A 140 -19.06 -13.88 3.93
N ASP A 141 -18.66 -13.60 2.67
CA ASP A 141 -18.77 -12.25 2.07
C ASP A 141 -19.67 -12.23 0.83
N GLU A 142 -20.84 -12.86 0.92
CA GLU A 142 -21.89 -12.63 -0.04
C GLU A 142 -22.44 -11.21 0.16
N ASP A 143 -21.99 -10.31 -0.72
CA ASP A 143 -22.56 -8.98 -0.86
C ASP A 143 -24.09 -9.09 -0.93
N MET A 144 -24.76 -8.66 0.15
CA MET A 144 -26.23 -8.72 0.30
C MET A 144 -26.96 -8.06 -0.88
N ASN A 145 -26.27 -7.18 -1.60
CA ASN A 145 -26.82 -6.45 -2.76
C ASN A 145 -26.84 -7.31 -4.04
N SER A 146 -25.96 -8.30 -4.17
CA SER A 146 -25.95 -9.21 -5.32
C SER A 146 -27.10 -10.24 -5.26
N LYS A 147 -27.54 -10.62 -4.07
CA LYS A 147 -28.71 -11.48 -3.86
C LYS A 147 -30.02 -10.80 -4.26
N LEU A 148 -30.12 -9.48 -4.08
CA LEU A 148 -31.32 -8.72 -4.43
C LEU A 148 -31.50 -8.52 -5.95
N MET A 149 -30.42 -8.60 -6.71
CA MET A 149 -30.47 -8.37 -8.17
C MET A 149 -30.57 -9.65 -9.01
N ASN A 150 -30.41 -10.83 -8.41
CA ASN A 150 -30.36 -12.09 -9.18
C ASN A 150 -31.66 -12.89 -9.18
N ASP A 151 -32.73 -12.41 -8.52
CA ASP A 151 -34.05 -13.02 -8.55
C ASP A 151 -34.87 -12.60 -9.79
N LYS A 152 -34.34 -12.87 -10.99
CA LYS A 152 -35.12 -12.74 -12.25
C LYS A 152 -35.83 -14.01 -12.68
N ASN A 153 -35.73 -15.12 -11.95
CA ASN A 153 -36.51 -16.28 -12.20
C ASN A 153 -37.56 -16.44 -11.08
N GLY A 154 -38.81 -16.09 -11.44
CA GLY A 154 -39.97 -16.07 -10.56
C GLY A 154 -40.40 -17.43 -10.00
N ASN A 155 -39.64 -17.94 -9.04
CA ASN A 155 -40.11 -18.95 -8.12
C ASN A 155 -40.31 -18.28 -6.73
N PRO A 156 -41.50 -18.40 -6.13
CA PRO A 156 -41.74 -17.87 -4.80
C PRO A 156 -40.91 -18.66 -3.77
N VAL A 157 -39.77 -18.08 -3.34
CA VAL A 157 -39.06 -18.59 -2.16
C VAL A 157 -39.94 -18.32 -0.95
N GLN A 158 -40.37 -19.37 -0.28
CA GLN A 158 -41.04 -19.29 1.02
C GLN A 158 -40.12 -18.53 1.99
N LYS A 159 -40.50 -17.30 2.30
CA LYS A 159 -39.83 -16.49 3.29
C LYS A 159 -40.14 -17.01 4.67
N ASP A 160 -39.18 -17.58 5.35
CA ASP A 160 -39.23 -17.76 6.79
C ASP A 160 -39.47 -16.40 7.45
N GLY A 161 -40.57 -16.36 8.20
CA GLY A 161 -41.31 -15.26 8.76
C GLY A 161 -40.57 -14.19 9.55
N LYS A 162 -39.82 -13.33 8.88
CA LYS A 162 -39.54 -12.01 9.43
C LYS A 162 -40.61 -11.02 8.92
N GLN A 163 -41.71 -10.90 9.66
CA GLN A 163 -42.71 -9.85 9.42
C GLN A 163 -42.08 -8.50 9.68
N TYR A 164 -41.83 -7.75 8.62
CA TYR A 164 -41.44 -6.34 8.74
C TYR A 164 -42.70 -5.50 8.99
N THR A 165 -42.74 -4.78 10.10
CA THR A 165 -43.78 -3.82 10.39
C THR A 165 -43.60 -2.60 9.47
N PRO A 166 -44.64 -2.17 8.71
CA PRO A 166 -44.55 -0.97 7.89
C PRO A 166 -44.21 0.24 8.77
N ILE A 167 -43.42 1.18 8.22
CA ILE A 167 -42.95 2.39 8.92
C ILE A 167 -44.08 3.16 9.62
N ASN A 168 -45.29 3.15 9.05
CA ASN A 168 -46.46 3.84 9.62
C ASN A 168 -47.05 3.15 10.87
N GLN A 169 -46.66 1.92 11.15
CA GLN A 169 -47.08 1.12 12.30
C GLN A 169 -45.96 0.86 13.31
N TYR A 170 -44.75 1.33 13.01
CA TYR A 170 -43.61 1.14 13.88
C TYR A 170 -43.70 2.07 15.09
N LYS A 171 -43.94 1.48 16.24
CA LYS A 171 -43.84 2.15 17.53
C LYS A 171 -42.52 1.77 18.15
N PRO A 172 -41.55 2.67 18.32
CA PRO A 172 -40.28 2.35 18.96
C PRO A 172 -40.57 1.95 20.42
N SER A 173 -40.36 0.67 20.72
CA SER A 173 -40.34 0.18 22.08
C SER A 173 -39.00 0.57 22.69
N GLY A 174 -38.98 1.49 23.66
CA GLY A 174 -37.76 1.99 24.30
C GLY A 174 -36.85 0.97 24.97
N ASN A 175 -37.21 -0.33 24.93
CA ASN A 175 -36.43 -1.44 25.48
C ASN A 175 -35.29 -1.93 24.57
N LEU A 176 -35.12 -1.39 23.37
CA LEU A 176 -34.09 -1.84 22.42
C LEU A 176 -32.73 -1.15 22.59
N VAL A 177 -32.64 -0.06 23.38
CA VAL A 177 -31.45 0.77 23.36
C VAL A 177 -30.47 0.44 24.50
N TYR A 178 -30.97 0.04 25.70
CA TYR A 178 -30.05 -0.28 26.81
C TYR A 178 -30.63 -1.40 27.70
N LYS A 179 -29.75 -2.40 28.00
CA LYS A 179 -30.08 -3.38 29.05
C LYS A 179 -30.19 -2.70 30.40
N PRO A 180 -31.17 -3.09 31.27
CA PRO A 180 -31.35 -2.47 32.59
C PRO A 180 -30.10 -2.44 33.47
N GLU A 181 -29.23 -3.45 33.31
CA GLU A 181 -27.92 -3.54 33.98
C GLU A 181 -26.97 -2.37 33.66
N PHE A 182 -27.18 -1.65 32.57
CA PHE A 182 -26.40 -0.48 32.20
C PHE A 182 -26.77 0.76 33.01
N PHE A 183 -28.02 0.92 33.33
CA PHE A 183 -28.47 2.03 34.17
C PHE A 183 -28.05 1.87 35.62
N GLU A 184 -28.06 0.66 36.18
CA GLU A 184 -27.56 0.39 37.54
C GLU A 184 -26.05 0.68 37.67
N LYS A 185 -25.27 0.45 36.59
CA LYS A 185 -23.84 0.79 36.58
C LYS A 185 -23.59 2.30 36.54
N ILE A 186 -24.46 3.05 35.91
CA ILE A 186 -24.34 4.52 35.84
C ILE A 186 -24.78 5.14 37.22
N GLU A 187 -25.86 4.69 37.82
CA GLU A 187 -26.26 5.15 39.14
C GLU A 187 -25.23 4.90 40.21
N LYS A 188 -24.60 3.72 40.22
CA LYS A 188 -23.48 3.40 41.14
C LYS A 188 -22.22 4.25 40.93
N ARG A 189 -22.07 4.92 39.80
CA ARG A 189 -20.93 5.80 39.53
C ARG A 189 -21.19 7.26 39.85
N MET A 190 -22.44 7.63 39.98
CA MET A 190 -22.88 9.03 40.28
C MET A 190 -23.28 9.23 41.73
N SER A 191 -23.32 8.17 42.54
CA SER A 191 -23.50 8.15 44.00
C SER A 191 -22.15 8.00 44.72
#